data_06f9b8d8963c6c7d40699cee9208ae86
#
_entry.id   06f9b8d8963c6c7d40699cee9208ae86
#
_cell.length_a   1.000
_cell.length_b   1.000
_cell.length_c   1.000
_cell.angle_alpha   90.00
_cell.angle_beta   90.00
_cell.angle_gamma   90.00
#
_symmetry.space_group_name_H-M   'P 1'
#
loop_
_entity.id
_entity.type
_entity.pdbx_description
1 polymer ?
#
loop_
_entity_poly.entity_id
_entity_poly.type
_entity_poly.pdbx_seq_one_letter_code
_entity_poly.pdbx_strand_id
1 'polypeptide(L)'
;WGGGRFCNDDQCDARFITEVVKNINKQGIPVRYTYTNPLLNREDLSDVYCNFCMKAADNGMNEVLVVSDILEEYIRKNYPGYKINSSTCKELKELDAINEELDKDYQLVVLDYNMNNQFELLEKIKRKDKCEILVNACCIPNCPRRAEHYRTIAKQQRIALQNRRNPTDKKIPIPGWHCEYGDHNSIHTIRNYVTYVSPEAIWEKYVPMGFTNFKIEGRTANLFQLVDTYCHYMIRPEYEGEARLLLLANLEKSHIISVNRPRPA
;
A
#
# COMPACT_ATOMS: atom_id res chain seq x y z
N TRP A 1 -4.83 1.41 13.70
CA TRP A 1 -3.80 0.44 13.33
C TRP A 1 -3.04 0.86 12.06
N GLY A 2 -3.52 1.90 11.38
CA GLY A 2 -2.92 2.42 10.16
C GLY A 2 -1.49 2.91 10.35
N GLY A 3 -0.75 2.93 9.26
CA GLY A 3 0.64 3.38 9.18
C GLY A 3 1.04 3.54 7.72
N GLY A 4 2.32 3.42 7.43
CA GLY A 4 2.84 3.63 6.09
C GLY A 4 3.30 5.06 5.88
N ARG A 5 3.00 5.66 4.71
CA ARG A 5 3.54 6.98 4.35
C ARG A 5 2.64 8.16 4.69
N PHE A 6 1.39 7.92 5.03
CA PHE A 6 0.41 8.98 5.20
C PHE A 6 -0.35 8.79 6.51
N CYS A 7 -0.47 9.88 7.26
CA CYS A 7 -1.41 9.98 8.36
C CYS A 7 -2.73 10.53 7.82
N ASN A 8 -3.80 9.83 8.13
CA ASN A 8 -5.14 10.35 7.95
C ASN A 8 -5.88 10.17 9.28
N ASP A 9 -6.29 11.26 9.89
CA ASP A 9 -7.08 11.29 11.13
C ASP A 9 -8.59 11.23 10.86
N ASP A 10 -9.01 11.32 9.60
CA ASP A 10 -10.38 11.14 9.19
C ASP A 10 -10.79 9.67 9.21
N GLN A 11 -12.04 9.43 9.50
CA GLN A 11 -12.67 8.13 9.45
C GLN A 11 -13.83 8.18 8.45
N CYS A 12 -13.83 7.24 7.52
CA CYS A 12 -14.95 7.11 6.59
C CYS A 12 -16.21 6.67 7.32
N ASP A 13 -17.36 7.09 6.82
CA ASP A 13 -18.65 6.60 7.31
C ASP A 13 -18.74 5.07 7.21
N ALA A 14 -19.33 4.46 8.23
CA ALA A 14 -19.44 2.99 8.33
C ALA A 14 -20.21 2.36 7.14
N ARG A 15 -21.25 3.04 6.66
CA ARG A 15 -22.02 2.57 5.50
C ARG A 15 -21.18 2.64 4.25
N PHE A 16 -20.44 3.73 4.06
CA PHE A 16 -19.55 3.90 2.93
C PHE A 16 -18.49 2.79 2.86
N ILE A 17 -17.80 2.48 3.97
CA ILE A 17 -16.81 1.39 4.02
C ILE A 17 -17.46 0.06 3.64
N THR A 18 -18.60 -0.26 4.22
CA THR A 18 -19.31 -1.52 3.97
C THR A 18 -19.70 -1.67 2.49
N GLU A 19 -20.26 -0.60 1.90
CA GLU A 19 -20.67 -0.63 0.48
C GLU A 19 -19.47 -0.67 -0.47
N VAL A 20 -18.39 0.03 -0.17
CA VAL A 20 -17.16 -0.01 -0.98
C VAL A 20 -16.58 -1.42 -0.99
N VAL A 21 -16.39 -2.03 0.18
CA VAL A 21 -15.87 -3.42 0.28
C VAL A 21 -16.77 -4.38 -0.49
N LYS A 22 -18.08 -4.31 -0.26
CA LYS A 22 -19.07 -5.17 -0.93
C LYS A 22 -19.02 -5.03 -2.45
N ASN A 23 -18.95 -3.81 -2.97
CA ASN A 23 -18.93 -3.56 -4.41
C ASN A 23 -17.63 -4.04 -5.07
N ILE A 24 -16.48 -3.88 -4.42
CA ILE A 24 -15.20 -4.41 -4.90
C ILE A 24 -15.22 -5.94 -4.88
N ASN A 25 -15.66 -6.55 -3.78
CA ASN A 25 -15.72 -8.00 -3.65
C ASN A 25 -16.71 -8.67 -4.62
N LYS A 26 -17.80 -8.00 -5.01
CA LYS A 26 -18.70 -8.47 -6.06
C LYS A 26 -18.03 -8.63 -7.43
N GLN A 27 -16.95 -7.89 -7.67
CA GLN A 27 -16.13 -8.02 -8.89
C GLN A 27 -15.09 -9.14 -8.78
N GLY A 28 -15.08 -9.91 -7.70
CA GLY A 28 -14.06 -10.93 -7.45
C GLY A 28 -12.71 -10.35 -6.98
N ILE A 29 -12.67 -9.08 -6.61
CA ILE A 29 -11.44 -8.38 -6.21
C ILE A 29 -11.35 -8.32 -4.68
N PRO A 30 -10.30 -8.87 -4.05
CA PRO A 30 -10.10 -8.76 -2.62
C PRO A 30 -9.70 -7.33 -2.23
N VAL A 31 -10.14 -6.88 -1.06
CA VAL A 31 -9.69 -5.64 -0.42
C VAL A 31 -8.59 -5.98 0.57
N ARG A 32 -7.50 -5.21 0.56
CA ARG A 32 -6.39 -5.37 1.50
C ARG A 32 -6.30 -4.15 2.41
N TYR A 33 -6.60 -4.32 3.69
CA TYR A 33 -6.34 -3.30 4.68
C TYR A 33 -4.84 -3.17 4.96
N THR A 34 -4.36 -1.92 5.08
CA THR A 34 -2.96 -1.62 5.39
C THR A 34 -2.86 -1.18 6.85
N TYR A 35 -2.55 -2.13 7.73
CA TYR A 35 -2.40 -1.92 9.16
C TYR A 35 -0.93 -2.06 9.57
N THR A 36 -0.14 -1.09 9.15
CA THR A 36 1.32 -1.13 9.20
C THR A 36 1.91 -0.16 10.23
N ASN A 37 1.22 0.05 11.36
CA ASN A 37 1.75 0.82 12.46
C ASN A 37 2.69 -0.05 13.32
N PRO A 38 4.02 0.25 13.36
CA PRO A 38 4.98 -0.54 14.13
C PRO A 38 4.98 -0.21 15.63
N LEU A 39 4.23 0.79 16.07
CA LEU A 39 4.21 1.27 17.46
C LEU A 39 2.95 0.87 18.24
N LEU A 40 2.18 -0.08 17.72
CA LEU A 40 0.97 -0.56 18.40
C LEU A 40 1.31 -1.26 19.72
N ASN A 41 0.48 -1.00 20.72
CA ASN A 41 0.46 -1.75 21.96
C ASN A 41 -0.88 -2.49 22.12
N ARG A 42 -1.03 -3.27 23.21
CA ARG A 42 -2.25 -4.06 23.45
C ARG A 42 -3.51 -3.21 23.63
N GLU A 43 -3.40 -1.98 24.12
CA GLU A 43 -4.53 -1.07 24.30
C GLU A 43 -5.07 -0.57 22.95
N ASP A 44 -4.20 -0.42 21.95
CA ASP A 44 -4.56 0.01 20.61
C ASP A 44 -5.44 -1.04 19.89
N LEU A 45 -5.39 -2.31 20.29
CA LEU A 45 -6.20 -3.39 19.70
C LEU A 45 -7.70 -3.23 19.96
N SER A 46 -8.08 -2.49 20.98
CA SER A 46 -9.47 -2.17 21.30
C SER A 46 -10.08 -1.05 20.43
N ASP A 47 -9.38 -0.58 19.40
CA ASP A 47 -9.89 0.47 18.52
C ASP A 47 -11.21 0.05 17.85
N VAL A 48 -12.28 0.78 18.16
CA VAL A 48 -13.65 0.44 17.72
C VAL A 48 -13.78 0.51 16.20
N TYR A 49 -13.18 1.55 15.58
CA TYR A 49 -13.30 1.74 14.14
C TYR A 49 -12.50 0.69 13.34
N CYS A 50 -11.26 0.39 13.76
CA CYS A 50 -10.48 -0.66 13.11
C CYS A 50 -11.17 -2.02 13.24
N ASN A 51 -11.69 -2.36 14.41
CA ASN A 51 -12.45 -3.59 14.61
C ASN A 51 -13.75 -3.63 13.79
N PHE A 52 -14.43 -2.49 13.65
CA PHE A 52 -15.57 -2.39 12.74
C PHE A 52 -15.16 -2.68 11.29
N CYS A 53 -14.10 -2.05 10.78
CA CYS A 53 -13.59 -2.28 9.43
C CYS A 53 -13.23 -3.77 9.21
N MET A 54 -12.58 -4.41 10.19
CA MET A 54 -12.27 -5.82 10.13
C MET A 54 -13.55 -6.68 10.01
N LYS A 55 -14.56 -6.43 10.84
CA LYS A 55 -15.85 -7.15 10.77
C LYS A 55 -16.58 -6.93 9.46
N ALA A 56 -16.57 -5.70 8.93
CA ALA A 56 -17.27 -5.36 7.69
C ALA A 56 -16.71 -6.09 6.46
N ALA A 57 -15.46 -6.50 6.49
CA ALA A 57 -14.77 -7.15 5.37
C ALA A 57 -14.34 -8.60 5.69
N ASP A 58 -14.81 -9.20 6.79
CA ASP A 58 -14.48 -10.58 7.19
C ASP A 58 -15.38 -11.58 6.45
N ASN A 59 -15.00 -11.92 5.23
CA ASN A 59 -15.77 -12.81 4.36
C ASN A 59 -14.92 -13.89 3.67
N GLY A 60 -13.68 -14.10 4.13
CA GLY A 60 -12.76 -15.11 3.59
C GLY A 60 -12.05 -14.69 2.28
N MET A 61 -12.45 -13.59 1.65
CA MET A 61 -11.83 -13.09 0.42
C MET A 61 -10.72 -12.08 0.70
N ASN A 62 -10.90 -11.25 1.72
CA ASN A 62 -10.11 -10.06 1.97
C ASN A 62 -8.80 -10.34 2.72
N GLU A 63 -7.93 -9.36 2.68
CA GLU A 63 -6.55 -9.48 3.15
C GLU A 63 -6.20 -8.35 4.10
N VAL A 64 -5.16 -8.55 4.89
CA VAL A 64 -4.57 -7.52 5.73
C VAL A 64 -3.05 -7.53 5.62
N LEU A 65 -2.45 -6.35 5.54
CA LEU A 65 -1.01 -6.14 5.53
C LEU A 65 -0.59 -5.65 6.92
N VAL A 66 0.29 -6.39 7.59
CA VAL A 66 0.71 -6.12 8.97
C VAL A 66 2.22 -5.96 9.12
N VAL A 67 2.63 -5.26 10.17
CA VAL A 67 4.03 -5.14 10.61
C VAL A 67 4.20 -5.51 12.08
N SER A 68 3.15 -5.36 12.89
CA SER A 68 3.15 -5.57 14.32
C SER A 68 2.75 -7.00 14.66
N ASP A 69 3.61 -7.73 15.38
CA ASP A 69 3.33 -9.09 15.81
C ASP A 69 2.13 -9.16 16.76
N ILE A 70 1.95 -8.14 17.62
CA ILE A 70 0.80 -8.03 18.52
C ILE A 70 -0.51 -7.94 17.73
N LEU A 71 -0.53 -7.16 16.67
CA LEU A 71 -1.70 -7.02 15.80
C LEU A 71 -1.94 -8.30 15.01
N GLU A 72 -0.89 -8.93 14.49
CA GLU A 72 -0.99 -10.19 13.76
C GLU A 72 -1.63 -11.29 14.63
N GLU A 73 -1.11 -11.49 15.84
CA GLU A 73 -1.68 -12.44 16.81
C GLU A 73 -3.16 -12.16 17.08
N TYR A 74 -3.49 -10.88 17.28
CA TYR A 74 -4.87 -10.44 17.51
C TYR A 74 -5.79 -10.76 16.31
N ILE A 75 -5.34 -10.49 15.08
CA ILE A 75 -6.12 -10.74 13.87
C ILE A 75 -6.30 -12.25 13.66
N ARG A 76 -5.24 -13.06 13.77
CA ARG A 76 -5.32 -14.52 13.65
C ARG A 76 -6.35 -15.12 14.60
N LYS A 77 -6.41 -14.60 15.83
CA LYS A 77 -7.34 -15.08 16.86
C LYS A 77 -8.79 -14.63 16.62
N ASN A 78 -9.01 -13.37 16.24
CA ASN A 78 -10.35 -12.76 16.25
C ASN A 78 -10.99 -12.67 14.86
N TYR A 79 -10.19 -12.75 13.79
CA TYR A 79 -10.60 -12.61 12.40
C TYR A 79 -9.92 -13.66 11.51
N PRO A 80 -10.15 -14.96 11.75
CA PRO A 80 -9.44 -16.05 11.07
C PRO A 80 -9.76 -16.16 9.57
N GLY A 81 -10.77 -15.45 9.09
CA GLY A 81 -11.13 -15.40 7.67
C GLY A 81 -10.18 -14.55 6.81
N TYR A 82 -9.31 -13.76 7.42
CA TYR A 82 -8.37 -12.93 6.66
C TYR A 82 -7.11 -13.68 6.24
N LYS A 83 -6.68 -13.40 5.01
CA LYS A 83 -5.32 -13.71 4.56
C LYS A 83 -4.37 -12.62 5.06
N ILE A 84 -3.29 -13.01 5.70
CA ILE A 84 -2.32 -12.08 6.30
C ILE A 84 -1.09 -11.96 5.43
N ASN A 85 -0.67 -10.72 5.16
CA ASN A 85 0.52 -10.40 4.39
C ASN A 85 1.53 -9.67 5.28
N SER A 86 2.81 -10.04 5.16
CA SER A 86 3.91 -9.36 5.83
C SER A 86 4.31 -8.08 5.07
N SER A 87 4.48 -6.98 5.80
CA SER A 87 4.73 -5.66 5.21
C SER A 87 6.21 -5.40 4.97
N THR A 88 6.53 -4.73 3.85
CA THR A 88 7.86 -4.14 3.60
C THR A 88 8.30 -3.14 4.68
N CYS A 89 7.39 -2.65 5.53
CA CYS A 89 7.73 -1.82 6.70
C CYS A 89 8.52 -2.59 7.78
N LYS A 90 8.63 -3.91 7.69
CA LYS A 90 9.57 -4.69 8.52
C LYS A 90 11.03 -4.48 8.10
N GLU A 91 11.27 -3.92 6.92
CA GLU A 91 12.59 -3.60 6.38
C GLU A 91 13.56 -4.80 6.40
N LEU A 92 13.07 -5.98 6.03
CA LEU A 92 13.89 -7.20 5.92
C LEU A 92 14.85 -7.05 4.75
N LYS A 93 16.15 -7.02 5.02
CA LYS A 93 17.22 -6.80 4.04
C LYS A 93 18.10 -8.03 3.82
N GLU A 94 18.21 -8.87 4.84
CA GLU A 94 19.05 -10.05 4.81
C GLU A 94 18.29 -11.26 4.25
N LEU A 95 18.96 -12.04 3.40
CA LEU A 95 18.36 -13.18 2.72
C LEU A 95 17.78 -14.21 3.71
N ASP A 96 18.49 -14.48 4.80
CA ASP A 96 18.04 -15.45 5.81
C ASP A 96 16.78 -14.94 6.51
N ALA A 97 16.73 -13.66 6.90
CA ALA A 97 15.55 -13.06 7.52
C ALA A 97 14.33 -13.08 6.57
N ILE A 98 14.55 -12.88 5.26
CA ILE A 98 13.49 -12.97 4.24
C ILE A 98 13.00 -14.41 4.12
N ASN A 99 13.89 -15.38 4.02
CA ASN A 99 13.52 -16.79 3.92
C ASN A 99 12.81 -17.30 5.20
N GLU A 100 13.23 -16.86 6.37
CA GLU A 100 12.53 -17.13 7.65
C GLU A 100 11.11 -16.54 7.66
N GLU A 101 10.94 -15.32 7.14
CA GLU A 101 9.64 -14.69 7.04
C GLU A 101 8.72 -15.41 6.04
N LEU A 102 9.28 -15.90 4.94
CA LEU A 102 8.55 -16.69 3.93
C LEU A 102 8.13 -18.08 4.43
N ASP A 103 8.84 -18.63 5.40
CA ASP A 103 8.49 -19.92 6.06
C ASP A 103 7.32 -19.78 7.04
N LYS A 104 6.99 -18.56 7.47
CA LYS A 104 5.81 -18.28 8.30
C LYS A 104 4.51 -18.42 7.51
N ASP A 105 3.39 -18.48 8.24
CA ASP A 105 2.04 -18.56 7.67
C ASP A 105 1.53 -17.19 7.20
N TYR A 106 2.24 -16.60 6.21
CA TYR A 106 1.77 -15.45 5.45
C TYR A 106 1.27 -15.89 4.08
N GLN A 107 0.24 -15.22 3.57
CA GLN A 107 -0.18 -15.34 2.17
C GLN A 107 0.90 -14.79 1.25
N LEU A 108 1.38 -13.58 1.54
CA LEU A 108 2.45 -12.90 0.81
C LEU A 108 3.42 -12.19 1.77
N VAL A 109 4.67 -12.08 1.34
CA VAL A 109 5.70 -11.25 1.98
C VAL A 109 6.11 -10.16 0.98
N VAL A 110 5.86 -8.89 1.34
CA VAL A 110 6.25 -7.75 0.50
C VAL A 110 7.72 -7.47 0.71
N LEU A 111 8.53 -7.72 -0.31
CA LEU A 111 9.98 -7.51 -0.25
C LEU A 111 10.35 -6.04 -0.10
N ASP A 112 11.54 -5.77 0.42
CA ASP A 112 12.10 -4.43 0.42
C ASP A 112 12.37 -3.97 -1.01
N TYR A 113 11.82 -2.81 -1.40
CA TYR A 113 11.98 -2.30 -2.76
C TYR A 113 13.42 -1.99 -3.13
N ASN A 114 14.31 -1.82 -2.15
CA ASN A 114 15.75 -1.66 -2.44
C ASN A 114 16.39 -2.93 -3.00
N MET A 115 15.72 -4.07 -2.90
CA MET A 115 16.18 -5.33 -3.52
C MET A 115 15.78 -5.44 -4.99
N ASN A 116 14.91 -4.57 -5.48
CA ASN A 116 14.48 -4.59 -6.86
C ASN A 116 15.70 -4.55 -7.81
N ASN A 117 15.63 -5.36 -8.86
CA ASN A 117 16.67 -5.50 -9.90
C ASN A 117 18.01 -6.08 -9.39
N GLN A 118 18.13 -6.49 -8.14
CA GLN A 118 19.27 -7.27 -7.65
C GLN A 118 19.08 -8.78 -7.94
N PHE A 119 19.12 -9.15 -9.20
CA PHE A 119 18.70 -10.48 -9.66
C PHE A 119 19.47 -11.62 -9.01
N GLU A 120 20.79 -11.46 -8.80
CA GLU A 120 21.61 -12.48 -8.11
C GLU A 120 21.14 -12.76 -6.67
N LEU A 121 20.62 -11.73 -5.98
CA LEU A 121 20.04 -11.85 -4.67
C LEU A 121 18.64 -12.47 -4.74
N LEU A 122 17.82 -11.98 -5.66
CA LEU A 122 16.45 -12.43 -5.87
C LEU A 122 16.39 -13.93 -6.26
N GLU A 123 17.38 -14.43 -7.01
CA GLU A 123 17.48 -15.86 -7.36
C GLU A 123 17.60 -16.76 -6.14
N LYS A 124 18.23 -16.31 -5.06
CA LYS A 124 18.44 -17.08 -3.82
C LYS A 124 17.23 -17.17 -2.91
N ILE A 125 16.17 -16.41 -3.20
CA ILE A 125 14.92 -16.46 -2.42
C ILE A 125 14.19 -17.78 -2.71
N LYS A 126 13.79 -18.50 -1.64
CA LYS A 126 13.23 -19.86 -1.76
C LYS A 126 11.79 -19.88 -2.29
N ARG A 127 10.93 -19.01 -1.80
CA ARG A 127 9.47 -19.01 -2.07
C ARG A 127 9.06 -17.76 -2.84
N LYS A 128 9.54 -17.64 -4.08
CA LYS A 128 9.24 -16.50 -4.98
C LYS A 128 7.74 -16.33 -5.24
N ASP A 129 7.00 -17.44 -5.25
CA ASP A 129 5.54 -17.49 -5.36
C ASP A 129 4.81 -16.75 -4.24
N LYS A 130 5.41 -16.66 -3.04
CA LYS A 130 4.90 -15.90 -1.89
C LYS A 130 5.46 -14.48 -1.78
N CYS A 131 6.37 -14.08 -2.65
CA CYS A 131 6.91 -12.72 -2.64
C CYS A 131 6.00 -11.75 -3.39
N GLU A 132 5.83 -10.54 -2.87
CA GLU A 132 5.21 -9.42 -3.57
C GLU A 132 6.26 -8.34 -3.84
N ILE A 133 6.41 -7.95 -5.10
CA ILE A 133 7.39 -6.96 -5.58
C ILE A 133 6.70 -5.60 -5.70
N LEU A 134 7.18 -4.59 -4.98
CA LEU A 134 6.71 -3.21 -5.11
C LEU A 134 7.39 -2.56 -6.33
N VAL A 135 6.69 -2.47 -7.47
CA VAL A 135 7.28 -2.15 -8.78
C VAL A 135 7.59 -0.67 -8.99
N ASN A 136 6.90 0.22 -8.28
CA ASN A 136 7.00 1.67 -8.43
C ASN A 136 7.15 2.39 -7.09
N ALA A 137 8.08 1.95 -6.26
CA ALA A 137 8.29 2.58 -4.95
C ALA A 137 8.49 4.10 -5.08
N CYS A 138 7.62 4.86 -4.41
CA CYS A 138 7.64 6.32 -4.46
C CYS A 138 8.78 6.96 -3.64
N CYS A 139 9.53 6.20 -2.89
CA CYS A 139 10.65 6.67 -2.10
C CYS A 139 11.96 6.58 -2.88
N ILE A 140 12.90 7.51 -2.63
CA ILE A 140 14.24 7.38 -3.19
C ILE A 140 14.88 6.05 -2.77
N PRO A 141 15.75 5.49 -3.62
CA PRO A 141 16.52 4.30 -3.26
C PRO A 141 17.33 4.54 -1.98
N ASN A 142 17.33 3.55 -1.10
CA ASN A 142 18.08 3.58 0.17
C ASN A 142 17.81 4.83 1.04
N CYS A 143 16.58 5.32 1.07
CA CYS A 143 16.21 6.50 1.85
C CYS A 143 16.68 6.37 3.32
N PRO A 144 17.59 7.25 3.81
CA PRO A 144 18.13 7.14 5.15
C PRO A 144 17.12 7.48 6.24
N ARG A 145 16.03 8.17 5.88
CA ARG A 145 14.96 8.59 6.81
C ARG A 145 13.73 7.69 6.79
N ARG A 146 13.78 6.57 6.08
CA ARG A 146 12.61 5.68 5.90
C ARG A 146 12.05 5.17 7.23
N ALA A 147 12.89 4.65 8.11
CA ALA A 147 12.46 4.16 9.42
C ALA A 147 11.89 5.28 10.31
N GLU A 148 12.52 6.46 10.29
CA GLU A 148 12.01 7.66 10.98
C GLU A 148 10.63 8.06 10.45
N HIS A 149 10.44 8.06 9.12
CA HIS A 149 9.18 8.37 8.48
C HIS A 149 8.07 7.43 8.96
N TYR A 150 8.28 6.13 8.92
CA TYR A 150 7.30 5.14 9.37
C TYR A 150 6.93 5.33 10.85
N ARG A 151 7.91 5.58 11.71
CA ARG A 151 7.68 5.84 13.14
C ARG A 151 6.93 7.14 13.37
N THR A 152 7.23 8.20 12.61
CA THR A 152 6.54 9.49 12.73
C THR A 152 5.07 9.35 12.34
N ILE A 153 4.76 8.71 11.20
CA ILE A 153 3.38 8.45 10.79
C ILE A 153 2.66 7.58 11.84
N ALA A 154 3.33 6.56 12.37
CA ALA A 154 2.77 5.72 13.42
C ALA A 154 2.40 6.53 14.68
N LYS A 155 3.26 7.46 15.10
CA LYS A 155 2.97 8.39 16.22
C LYS A 155 1.81 9.31 15.91
N GLN A 156 1.76 9.88 14.70
CA GLN A 156 0.66 10.74 14.25
C GLN A 156 -0.68 10.02 14.37
N GLN A 157 -0.77 8.77 13.89
CA GLN A 157 -1.98 7.96 13.98
C GLN A 157 -2.42 7.71 15.44
N ARG A 158 -1.47 7.40 16.33
CA ARG A 158 -1.77 7.19 17.75
C ARG A 158 -2.23 8.46 18.43
N ILE A 159 -1.60 9.60 18.16
CA ILE A 159 -2.03 10.91 18.69
C ILE A 159 -3.40 11.27 18.16
N ALA A 160 -3.68 11.08 16.87
CA ALA A 160 -5.00 11.31 16.29
C ALA A 160 -6.08 10.47 17.00
N LEU A 161 -5.79 9.19 17.28
CA LEU A 161 -6.68 8.32 18.04
C LEU A 161 -6.91 8.83 19.47
N GLN A 162 -5.84 9.23 20.19
CA GLN A 162 -5.94 9.79 21.52
C GLN A 162 -6.79 11.06 21.55
N ASN A 163 -6.60 11.95 20.59
CA ASN A 163 -7.38 13.18 20.46
C ASN A 163 -8.87 12.92 20.17
N ARG A 164 -9.20 11.84 19.47
CA ARG A 164 -10.60 11.42 19.26
C ARG A 164 -11.24 10.83 20.53
N ARG A 165 -10.47 10.01 21.25
CA ARG A 165 -10.97 9.38 22.50
C ARG A 165 -11.16 10.38 23.64
N ASN A 166 -10.36 11.45 23.65
CA ASN A 166 -10.38 12.50 24.67
C ASN A 166 -10.72 13.86 24.03
N PRO A 167 -11.99 14.14 23.77
CA PRO A 167 -12.42 15.39 23.12
C PRO A 167 -12.35 16.57 24.09
N THR A 168 -11.21 16.81 24.72
CA THR A 168 -10.96 18.00 25.54
C THR A 168 -10.47 19.14 24.67
N ASP A 169 -10.59 20.41 25.13
CA ASP A 169 -10.11 21.59 24.41
C ASP A 169 -8.59 21.61 24.21
N LYS A 170 -7.85 20.77 24.94
CA LYS A 170 -6.39 20.61 24.82
C LYS A 170 -6.05 19.36 24.02
N LYS A 171 -6.12 19.47 22.71
CA LYS A 171 -5.63 18.40 21.83
C LYS A 171 -4.11 18.32 21.84
N ILE A 172 -3.58 17.11 21.79
CA ILE A 172 -2.15 16.86 21.65
C ILE A 172 -1.75 17.26 20.22
N PRO A 173 -0.75 18.13 20.03
CA PRO A 173 -0.27 18.49 18.69
C PRO A 173 0.20 17.24 17.93
N ILE A 174 -0.24 17.10 16.68
CA ILE A 174 0.21 16.04 15.79
C ILE A 174 1.51 16.51 15.14
N PRO A 175 2.65 15.82 15.31
CA PRO A 175 3.91 16.22 14.70
C PRO A 175 3.82 16.20 13.17
N GLY A 176 4.33 17.20 12.48
CA GLY A 176 4.45 17.21 11.03
C GLY A 176 5.53 16.22 10.56
N TRP A 177 5.41 15.82 9.29
CA TRP A 177 6.50 15.17 8.56
C TRP A 177 6.81 15.99 7.31
N HIS A 178 8.08 16.34 7.15
CA HIS A 178 8.57 16.96 5.93
C HIS A 178 9.61 16.05 5.27
N CYS A 179 9.37 15.70 4.01
CA CYS A 179 10.31 14.92 3.23
C CYS A 179 11.28 15.85 2.50
N GLU A 180 12.56 15.75 2.81
CA GLU A 180 13.62 16.54 2.18
C GLU A 180 13.85 16.15 0.71
N TYR A 181 13.41 14.95 0.33
CA TYR A 181 13.62 14.40 -1.00
C TYR A 181 12.45 14.67 -1.96
N GLY A 182 11.46 15.44 -1.52
CA GLY A 182 10.31 15.87 -2.31
C GLY A 182 9.20 14.83 -2.46
N ASP A 183 8.24 15.15 -3.32
CA ASP A 183 7.12 14.27 -3.68
C ASP A 183 7.44 13.52 -4.98
N HIS A 184 7.57 12.22 -4.90
CA HIS A 184 8.00 11.35 -5.99
C HIS A 184 6.87 10.42 -6.49
N ASN A 185 5.63 10.86 -6.43
CA ASN A 185 4.48 10.02 -6.79
C ASN A 185 4.27 9.87 -8.32
N SER A 186 4.97 10.64 -9.15
CA SER A 186 4.86 10.54 -10.60
C SER A 186 5.64 9.35 -11.14
N ILE A 187 5.02 8.53 -11.99
CA ILE A 187 5.69 7.43 -12.68
C ILE A 187 6.87 7.93 -13.53
N HIS A 188 6.79 9.16 -14.08
CA HIS A 188 7.87 9.77 -14.85
C HIS A 188 9.13 10.04 -14.01
N THR A 189 8.98 10.34 -12.72
CA THR A 189 10.11 10.49 -11.79
C THR A 189 10.61 9.13 -11.33
N ILE A 190 9.71 8.24 -10.95
CA ILE A 190 10.01 6.90 -10.41
C ILE A 190 10.81 6.06 -11.40
N ARG A 191 10.54 6.17 -12.70
CA ARG A 191 11.27 5.44 -13.75
C ARG A 191 12.78 5.70 -13.78
N ASN A 192 13.23 6.77 -13.17
CA ASN A 192 14.66 7.11 -13.08
C ASN A 192 15.36 6.44 -11.88
N TYR A 193 14.63 5.74 -11.01
CA TYR A 193 15.22 5.08 -9.85
C TYR A 193 15.70 3.68 -10.19
N VAL A 194 16.84 3.30 -9.63
CA VAL A 194 17.39 1.93 -9.77
C VAL A 194 16.46 0.86 -9.18
N THR A 195 15.53 1.26 -8.32
CA THR A 195 14.52 0.40 -7.69
C THR A 195 13.24 0.27 -8.51
N TYR A 196 13.13 0.99 -9.62
CA TYR A 196 11.99 0.89 -10.52
C TYR A 196 12.03 -0.44 -11.27
N VAL A 197 10.89 -1.14 -11.29
CA VAL A 197 10.71 -2.36 -12.09
C VAL A 197 9.81 -2.03 -13.27
N SER A 198 10.34 -2.12 -14.48
CA SER A 198 9.56 -1.84 -15.69
C SER A 198 8.61 -2.99 -16.04
N PRO A 199 7.53 -2.73 -16.83
CA PRO A 199 6.67 -3.77 -17.34
C PRO A 199 7.44 -4.88 -18.09
N GLU A 200 8.45 -4.50 -18.89
CA GLU A 200 9.30 -5.47 -19.62
C GLU A 200 10.10 -6.33 -18.63
N ALA A 201 10.71 -5.73 -17.61
CA ALA A 201 11.44 -6.46 -16.58
C ALA A 201 10.54 -7.46 -15.85
N ILE A 202 9.28 -7.11 -15.59
CA ILE A 202 8.30 -8.02 -14.98
C ILE A 202 8.20 -9.29 -15.84
N TRP A 203 7.94 -9.16 -17.14
CA TRP A 203 7.70 -10.29 -18.01
C TRP A 203 8.96 -11.03 -18.43
N GLU A 204 10.08 -10.35 -18.61
CA GLU A 204 11.32 -10.92 -19.13
C GLU A 204 12.25 -11.45 -18.03
N LYS A 205 12.13 -10.96 -16.79
CA LYS A 205 13.03 -11.30 -15.68
C LYS A 205 12.29 -11.91 -14.49
N TYR A 206 11.34 -11.16 -13.89
CA TYR A 206 10.72 -11.57 -12.63
C TYR A 206 9.82 -12.79 -12.80
N VAL A 207 8.94 -12.80 -13.80
CA VAL A 207 8.02 -13.93 -14.04
C VAL A 207 8.78 -15.23 -14.36
N PRO A 208 9.79 -15.24 -15.24
CA PRO A 208 10.62 -16.44 -15.47
C PRO A 208 11.37 -16.93 -14.23
N MET A 209 11.72 -16.02 -13.30
CA MET A 209 12.33 -16.40 -12.02
C MET A 209 11.33 -17.02 -11.04
N GLY A 210 10.02 -16.93 -11.28
CA GLY A 210 8.95 -17.45 -10.42
C GLY A 210 8.25 -16.43 -9.55
N PHE A 211 8.48 -15.13 -9.71
CA PHE A 211 7.70 -14.08 -9.04
C PHE A 211 6.39 -13.87 -9.79
N THR A 212 5.26 -13.86 -9.05
CA THR A 212 3.93 -13.75 -9.65
C THR A 212 3.08 -12.63 -9.05
N ASN A 213 3.56 -11.97 -8.01
CA ASN A 213 2.79 -10.95 -7.31
C ASN A 213 3.52 -9.60 -7.39
N PHE A 214 2.85 -8.62 -7.99
CA PHE A 214 3.39 -7.29 -8.23
C PHE A 214 2.45 -6.24 -7.67
N LYS A 215 3.01 -5.28 -6.94
CA LYS A 215 2.27 -4.24 -6.23
C LYS A 215 2.56 -2.87 -6.83
N ILE A 216 1.50 -2.18 -7.21
CA ILE A 216 1.56 -0.77 -7.58
C ILE A 216 1.27 0.07 -6.33
N GLU A 217 2.15 1.01 -6.04
CA GLU A 217 1.98 2.03 -5.01
C GLU A 217 1.42 3.33 -5.61
N GLY A 218 0.86 4.22 -4.77
CA GLY A 218 0.46 5.55 -5.18
C GLY A 218 -1.04 5.84 -5.10
N ARG A 219 -1.83 5.02 -4.37
CA ARG A 219 -3.28 5.24 -4.20
C ARG A 219 -3.68 6.63 -3.66
N THR A 220 -2.74 7.35 -3.07
CA THR A 220 -2.92 8.74 -2.58
C THR A 220 -2.40 9.80 -3.55
N ALA A 221 -1.86 9.40 -4.70
CA ALA A 221 -1.52 10.31 -5.77
C ALA A 221 -2.77 10.98 -6.35
N ASN A 222 -2.59 12.08 -7.06
CA ASN A 222 -3.71 12.64 -7.80
C ASN A 222 -4.18 11.66 -8.90
N LEU A 223 -5.43 11.82 -9.32
CA LEU A 223 -6.07 10.87 -10.23
C LEU A 223 -5.35 10.74 -11.59
N PHE A 224 -4.77 11.82 -12.09
CA PHE A 224 -4.01 11.79 -13.36
C PHE A 224 -2.75 10.92 -13.23
N GLN A 225 -2.01 11.07 -12.13
CA GLN A 225 -0.85 10.22 -11.85
C GLN A 225 -1.23 8.75 -11.67
N LEU A 226 -2.40 8.46 -11.09
CA LEU A 226 -2.92 7.09 -10.98
C LEU A 226 -3.25 6.52 -12.36
N VAL A 227 -3.93 7.29 -13.22
CA VAL A 227 -4.24 6.87 -14.60
C VAL A 227 -2.94 6.60 -15.38
N ASP A 228 -1.96 7.48 -15.29
CA ASP A 228 -0.66 7.29 -15.94
C ASP A 228 0.03 6.03 -15.45
N THR A 229 0.04 5.78 -14.14
CA THR A 229 0.66 4.58 -13.54
C THR A 229 -0.06 3.31 -13.99
N TYR A 230 -1.39 3.29 -14.01
CA TYR A 230 -2.15 2.12 -14.44
C TYR A 230 -1.99 1.85 -15.93
N CYS A 231 -2.01 2.89 -16.78
CA CYS A 231 -1.75 2.72 -18.21
C CYS A 231 -0.35 2.13 -18.42
N HIS A 232 0.63 2.63 -17.70
CA HIS A 232 2.01 2.15 -17.83
C HIS A 232 2.19 0.67 -17.48
N TYR A 233 1.55 0.16 -16.40
CA TYR A 233 1.73 -1.23 -15.98
C TYR A 233 0.72 -2.23 -16.55
N MET A 234 -0.46 -1.77 -16.96
CA MET A 234 -1.56 -2.68 -17.33
C MET A 234 -1.90 -2.67 -18.81
N ILE A 235 -1.36 -1.71 -19.56
CA ILE A 235 -1.64 -1.55 -21.00
C ILE A 235 -0.36 -1.81 -21.77
N ARG A 236 -0.46 -2.44 -22.94
CA ARG A 236 0.67 -2.59 -23.84
C ARG A 236 1.15 -1.22 -24.33
N PRO A 237 2.47 -0.99 -24.47
CA PRO A 237 3.02 0.34 -24.77
C PRO A 237 2.38 1.01 -26.01
N GLU A 238 2.08 0.25 -27.03
CA GLU A 238 1.46 0.75 -28.27
C GLU A 238 0.05 1.32 -28.09
N TYR A 239 -0.64 0.93 -27.00
CA TYR A 239 -2.02 1.36 -26.69
C TYR A 239 -2.12 2.31 -25.48
N GLU A 240 -1.01 2.64 -24.81
CA GLU A 240 -1.03 3.47 -23.59
C GLU A 240 -1.72 4.83 -23.81
N GLY A 241 -1.44 5.49 -24.94
CA GLY A 241 -2.00 6.79 -25.28
C GLY A 241 -3.52 6.75 -25.46
N GLU A 242 -4.03 5.77 -26.20
CA GLU A 242 -5.46 5.56 -26.40
C GLU A 242 -6.16 5.19 -25.10
N ALA A 243 -5.63 4.25 -24.35
CA ALA A 243 -6.18 3.82 -23.06
C ALA A 243 -6.27 4.99 -22.07
N ARG A 244 -5.25 5.86 -22.01
CA ARG A 244 -5.25 7.05 -21.18
C ARG A 244 -6.38 8.00 -21.54
N LEU A 245 -6.57 8.28 -22.83
CA LEU A 245 -7.65 9.13 -23.31
C LEU A 245 -9.03 8.55 -23.00
N LEU A 246 -9.22 7.25 -23.23
CA LEU A 246 -10.46 6.56 -22.92
C LEU A 246 -10.79 6.56 -21.42
N LEU A 247 -9.79 6.31 -20.57
CA LEU A 247 -9.97 6.37 -19.11
C LEU A 247 -10.36 7.78 -18.66
N LEU A 248 -9.65 8.81 -19.11
CA LEU A 248 -9.95 10.20 -18.76
C LEU A 248 -11.34 10.62 -19.24
N ALA A 249 -11.72 10.25 -20.47
CA ALA A 249 -13.06 10.52 -21.00
C ALA A 249 -14.16 9.84 -20.19
N ASN A 250 -13.95 8.59 -19.75
CA ASN A 250 -14.90 7.89 -18.90
C ASN A 250 -15.00 8.51 -17.49
N LEU A 251 -13.89 8.96 -16.92
CA LEU A 251 -13.88 9.66 -15.64
C LEU A 251 -14.62 11.01 -15.72
N GLU A 252 -14.45 11.76 -16.82
CA GLU A 252 -15.21 12.98 -17.08
C GLU A 252 -16.71 12.69 -17.24
N LYS A 253 -17.07 11.69 -18.05
CA LYS A 253 -18.45 11.26 -18.25
C LYS A 253 -19.14 10.82 -16.94
N SER A 254 -18.38 10.22 -16.03
CA SER A 254 -18.84 9.79 -14.71
C SER A 254 -18.81 10.91 -13.67
N HIS A 255 -18.51 12.15 -14.06
CA HIS A 255 -18.39 13.32 -13.16
C HIS A 255 -17.35 13.16 -12.04
N ILE A 256 -16.37 12.27 -12.21
CA ILE A 256 -15.27 12.09 -11.26
C ILE A 256 -14.20 13.15 -11.44
N ILE A 257 -13.97 13.59 -12.68
CA ILE A 257 -13.12 14.73 -13.03
C ILE A 257 -13.89 15.74 -13.86
N SER A 258 -13.41 16.97 -13.89
CA SER A 258 -13.89 18.02 -14.80
C SER A 258 -12.71 18.53 -15.60
N VAL A 259 -12.82 18.47 -16.94
CA VAL A 259 -11.84 19.05 -17.85
C VAL A 259 -12.30 20.46 -18.23
N ASN A 260 -11.52 21.47 -17.86
CA ASN A 260 -11.77 22.84 -18.29
C ASN A 260 -11.56 22.94 -19.80
N ARG A 261 -12.65 22.96 -20.56
CA ARG A 261 -12.59 23.24 -22.00
C ARG A 261 -12.46 24.76 -22.20
N PRO A 262 -11.52 25.23 -23.01
CA PRO A 262 -11.52 26.64 -23.41
C PRO A 262 -12.89 26.97 -24.02
N ARG A 263 -13.51 28.07 -23.59
CA ARG A 263 -14.74 28.53 -24.20
C ARG A 263 -14.44 28.81 -25.69
N PRO A 264 -15.27 28.32 -26.64
CA PRO A 264 -15.11 28.74 -28.02
C PRO A 264 -15.19 30.25 -28.06
N ALA A 265 -14.26 30.89 -28.80
CA ALA A 265 -14.18 32.32 -29.01
C ALA A 265 -15.42 32.82 -29.75
#